data_eb5ff74490c16b67b02c65c4fc2ace73
#
_entry.id   eb5ff74490c16b67b02c65c4fc2ace73
#
_cell.length_a   1.000
_cell.length_b   1.000
_cell.length_c   1.000
_cell.angle_alpha   90.00
_cell.angle_beta   90.00
_cell.angle_gamma   90.00
#
_symmetry.space_group_name_H-M   'P 1'
#
loop_
_entity.id
_entity.type
_entity.pdbx_description
1 polymer ?
#
loop_
_entity_poly.entity_id
_entity_poly.type
_entity_poly.pdbx_seq_one_letter_code
_entity_poly.pdbx_strand_id
1 'polypeptide(L)'
;GDVYKRQPYEKGLLGHSDADVLLHAIMDALLGAAALGDIGKHFPDTDPAYEGASSMKLLEHVGKLLEEENYQIINIDATIIAQRPKMLPHIPQMIENVASVLKLEKNQVNIKATTEEGLGFTGSGEGISSQAICSLMPIAAYIDDDRTAGCGGCMGCQR
;
A
#
# COMPACT_ATOMS: atom_id res chain seq x y z
N GLY A 1 9.80 -16.83 6.13
CA GLY A 1 10.59 -17.42 5.05
C GLY A 1 10.35 -16.71 3.73
N ASP A 2 11.38 -16.35 3.11
CA ASP A 2 11.62 -15.63 1.87
C ASP A 2 10.67 -15.94 0.70
N VAL A 3 9.49 -15.36 0.68
CA VAL A 3 8.58 -15.43 -0.47
C VAL A 3 9.16 -14.71 -1.69
N TYR A 4 10.06 -13.77 -1.46
CA TYR A 4 10.71 -12.97 -2.51
C TYR A 4 11.90 -13.66 -3.19
N LYS A 5 12.47 -14.72 -2.62
CA LYS A 5 13.65 -15.40 -3.19
C LYS A 5 13.36 -16.40 -4.31
N ARG A 6 12.10 -16.59 -4.69
CA ARG A 6 11.72 -17.63 -5.66
C ARG A 6 11.07 -17.10 -6.93
N GLN A 7 11.36 -15.87 -7.33
CA GLN A 7 10.91 -15.44 -8.65
C GLN A 7 11.94 -15.85 -9.70
N PRO A 8 11.53 -16.59 -10.75
CA PRO A 8 12.41 -16.99 -11.84
C PRO A 8 12.66 -15.79 -12.75
N TYR A 9 13.48 -14.87 -12.29
CA TYR A 9 13.94 -13.75 -13.10
C TYR A 9 15.46 -13.65 -12.96
N GLU A 10 16.15 -13.60 -14.10
CA GLU A 10 17.62 -13.60 -14.17
C GLU A 10 18.28 -12.43 -13.42
N LYS A 11 17.49 -11.45 -12.99
CA LYS A 11 17.92 -10.32 -12.17
C LYS A 11 17.06 -10.23 -10.90
N GLY A 12 17.13 -11.24 -10.04
CA GLY A 12 16.38 -11.30 -8.78
C GLY A 12 16.50 -10.07 -7.88
N LEU A 13 17.57 -9.30 -8.01
CA LEU A 13 17.75 -7.99 -7.36
C LEU A 13 16.79 -6.92 -7.88
N LEU A 14 16.38 -6.95 -9.15
CA LEU A 14 15.44 -5.98 -9.71
C LEU A 14 14.02 -6.20 -9.18
N GLY A 15 13.58 -7.45 -9.04
CA GLY A 15 12.27 -7.76 -8.45
C GLY A 15 12.12 -7.29 -7.01
N HIS A 16 13.17 -7.35 -6.20
CA HIS A 16 13.19 -6.80 -4.84
C HIS A 16 13.14 -5.28 -4.82
N SER A 17 13.95 -4.63 -5.66
CA SER A 17 13.99 -3.18 -5.78
C SER A 17 12.63 -2.61 -6.22
N ASP A 18 11.97 -3.27 -7.17
CA ASP A 18 10.67 -2.85 -7.71
C ASP A 18 9.57 -2.99 -6.66
N ALA A 19 9.56 -4.11 -5.93
CA ALA A 19 8.65 -4.34 -4.84
C ALA A 19 8.87 -3.33 -3.71
N ASP A 20 10.12 -3.02 -3.37
CA ASP A 20 10.45 -2.03 -2.36
C ASP A 20 10.01 -0.62 -2.74
N VAL A 21 10.20 -0.19 -3.98
CA VAL A 21 9.73 1.10 -4.50
C VAL A 21 8.21 1.20 -4.40
N LEU A 22 7.49 0.13 -4.74
CA LEU A 22 6.04 0.07 -4.60
C LEU A 22 5.60 0.17 -3.13
N LEU A 23 6.20 -0.61 -2.24
CA LEU A 23 5.87 -0.60 -0.82
C LEU A 23 6.16 0.75 -0.17
N HIS A 24 7.26 1.42 -0.55
CA HIS A 24 7.56 2.77 -0.09
C HIS A 24 6.48 3.76 -0.53
N ALA A 25 6.01 3.69 -1.78
CA ALA A 25 4.94 4.55 -2.26
C ALA A 25 3.63 4.31 -1.49
N ILE A 26 3.29 3.06 -1.21
CA ILE A 26 2.10 2.71 -0.43
C ILE A 26 2.21 3.22 1.01
N MET A 27 3.36 3.02 1.67
CA MET A 27 3.58 3.51 3.04
C MET A 27 3.48 5.03 3.12
N ASP A 28 4.09 5.75 2.19
CA ASP A 28 4.01 7.21 2.16
C ASP A 28 2.58 7.71 1.91
N ALA A 29 1.82 7.04 1.05
CA ALA A 29 0.42 7.37 0.82
C ALA A 29 -0.44 7.17 2.09
N LEU A 30 -0.23 6.07 2.81
CA LEU A 30 -0.93 5.78 4.06
C LEU A 30 -0.59 6.78 5.16
N LEU A 31 0.69 7.04 5.37
CA LEU A 31 1.15 8.02 6.36
C LEU A 31 0.68 9.43 6.01
N GLY A 32 0.76 9.82 4.74
CA GLY A 32 0.31 11.13 4.26
C GLY A 32 -1.20 11.32 4.43
N ALA A 33 -2.01 10.32 4.15
CA ALA A 33 -3.47 10.38 4.34
C ALA A 33 -3.87 10.55 5.81
N ALA A 34 -3.08 10.03 6.74
CA ALA A 34 -3.25 10.21 8.18
C ALA A 34 -2.54 11.46 8.74
N ALA A 35 -1.89 12.25 7.90
CA ALA A 35 -1.07 13.40 8.30
C ALA A 35 0.08 13.04 9.27
N LEU A 36 0.65 11.85 9.12
CA LEU A 36 1.74 11.35 9.97
C LEU A 36 3.15 11.58 9.38
N GLY A 37 3.25 12.32 8.29
CA GLY A 37 4.52 12.58 7.62
C GLY A 37 4.85 11.55 6.54
N ASP A 38 6.06 11.05 6.57
CA ASP A 38 6.60 10.10 5.60
C ASP A 38 7.36 8.95 6.27
N ILE A 39 7.83 7.99 5.46
CA ILE A 39 8.60 6.86 5.97
C ILE A 39 9.93 7.27 6.61
N GLY A 40 10.57 8.31 6.12
CA GLY A 40 11.85 8.81 6.68
C GLY A 40 11.70 9.33 8.10
N LYS A 41 10.55 9.88 8.44
CA LYS A 41 10.23 10.34 9.80
C LYS A 41 10.07 9.17 10.79
N HIS A 42 9.45 8.09 10.36
CA HIS A 42 9.15 6.94 11.22
C HIS A 42 10.26 5.87 11.22
N PHE A 43 11.01 5.76 10.13
CA PHE A 43 12.04 4.75 9.93
C PHE A 43 13.33 5.41 9.45
N PRO A 44 13.99 6.24 10.29
CA PRO A 44 15.23 6.89 9.88
C PRO A 44 16.33 5.84 9.68
N ASP A 45 17.13 5.99 8.62
CA ASP A 45 18.26 5.12 8.30
C ASP A 45 19.32 5.05 9.42
N THR A 46 19.31 6.05 10.29
CA THR A 46 20.21 6.13 11.44
C THR A 46 19.78 5.29 12.64
N ASP A 47 18.56 4.76 12.63
CA ASP A 47 18.05 3.96 13.74
C ASP A 47 18.42 2.47 13.54
N PRO A 48 19.29 1.90 14.41
CA PRO A 48 19.66 0.49 14.32
C PRO A 48 18.49 -0.50 14.37
N ALA A 49 17.34 -0.08 14.93
CA ALA A 49 16.14 -0.93 15.00
C ALA A 49 15.58 -1.28 13.60
N TYR A 50 15.87 -0.45 12.60
CA TYR A 50 15.37 -0.62 11.23
C TYR A 50 16.45 -1.05 10.23
N GLU A 51 17.69 -1.22 10.70
CA GLU A 51 18.78 -1.70 9.87
C GLU A 51 18.47 -3.10 9.32
N GLY A 52 18.45 -3.23 8.00
CA GLY A 52 18.15 -4.50 7.33
C GLY A 52 16.68 -4.96 7.45
N ALA A 53 15.78 -4.13 7.96
CA ALA A 53 14.36 -4.46 8.01
C ALA A 53 13.78 -4.61 6.60
N SER A 54 12.97 -5.65 6.39
CA SER A 54 12.26 -5.81 5.12
C SER A 54 11.16 -4.76 4.98
N SER A 55 10.91 -4.29 3.75
CA SER A 55 9.85 -3.33 3.48
C SER A 55 8.46 -3.83 3.88
N MET A 56 8.23 -5.14 3.86
CA MET A 56 6.98 -5.74 4.34
C MET A 56 6.78 -5.58 5.84
N LYS A 57 7.84 -5.68 6.63
CA LYS A 57 7.78 -5.42 8.09
C LYS A 57 7.52 -3.95 8.40
N LEU A 58 8.11 -3.06 7.61
CA LEU A 58 7.85 -1.62 7.72
C LEU A 58 6.40 -1.31 7.37
N LEU A 59 5.85 -1.92 6.32
CA LEU A 59 4.45 -1.78 5.96
C LEU A 59 3.51 -2.29 7.08
N GLU A 60 3.83 -3.42 7.70
CA GLU A 60 3.08 -3.92 8.86
C GLU A 60 3.08 -2.90 10.00
N HIS A 61 4.23 -2.29 10.27
CA HIS A 61 4.35 -1.25 11.30
C HIS A 61 3.52 -0.01 10.97
N VAL A 62 3.50 0.42 9.71
CA VAL A 62 2.63 1.53 9.26
C VAL A 62 1.15 1.17 9.47
N GLY A 63 0.75 -0.05 9.17
CA GLY A 63 -0.61 -0.53 9.46
C GLY A 63 -0.99 -0.40 10.93
N LYS A 64 -0.07 -0.77 11.83
CA LYS A 64 -0.27 -0.62 13.29
C LYS A 64 -0.36 0.84 13.72
N LEU A 65 0.47 1.72 13.16
CA LEU A 65 0.40 3.16 13.43
C LEU A 65 -0.97 3.73 13.06
N LEU A 66 -1.55 3.33 11.93
CA LEU A 66 -2.89 3.76 11.52
C LEU A 66 -3.97 3.27 12.49
N GLU A 67 -3.88 2.03 12.95
CA GLU A 67 -4.79 1.48 13.97
C GLU A 67 -4.70 2.27 15.29
N GLU A 68 -3.49 2.58 15.74
CA GLU A 68 -3.26 3.39 16.95
C GLU A 68 -3.84 4.81 16.83
N GLU A 69 -3.80 5.39 15.64
CA GLU A 69 -4.40 6.69 15.33
C GLU A 69 -5.90 6.61 15.02
N ASN A 70 -6.52 5.44 15.20
CA ASN A 70 -7.92 5.17 14.95
C ASN A 70 -8.36 5.39 13.51
N TYR A 71 -7.53 5.01 12.56
CA TYR A 71 -7.86 4.98 11.14
C TYR A 71 -8.05 3.56 10.63
N GLN A 72 -8.99 3.42 9.72
CA GLN A 72 -9.19 2.22 8.92
C GLN A 72 -8.83 2.50 7.47
N ILE A 73 -8.13 1.57 6.85
CA ILE A 73 -7.83 1.63 5.42
C ILE A 73 -9.06 1.16 4.65
N ILE A 74 -9.56 1.99 3.75
CA ILE A 74 -10.70 1.66 2.89
C ILE A 74 -10.21 1.00 1.61
N ASN A 75 -9.27 1.66 0.90
CA ASN A 75 -8.65 1.09 -0.29
C ASN A 75 -7.26 1.67 -0.54
N ILE A 76 -6.51 0.96 -1.36
CA ILE A 76 -5.20 1.37 -1.87
C ILE A 76 -5.21 1.19 -3.38
N ASP A 77 -4.75 2.20 -4.11
CA ASP A 77 -4.46 2.12 -5.54
C ASP A 77 -3.03 2.55 -5.81
N ALA A 78 -2.23 1.64 -6.33
CA ALA A 78 -0.82 1.86 -6.58
C ALA A 78 -0.47 1.60 -8.06
N THR A 79 0.44 2.38 -8.58
CA THR A 79 0.92 2.29 -9.96
C THR A 79 2.42 2.13 -9.98
N ILE A 80 2.89 1.12 -10.69
CA ILE A 80 4.31 0.91 -11.00
C ILE A 80 4.56 1.45 -12.40
N ILE A 81 5.55 2.31 -12.54
CA ILE A 81 5.97 2.89 -13.81
C ILE A 81 7.33 2.30 -14.14
N ALA A 82 7.34 1.37 -15.09
CA ALA A 82 8.55 0.65 -15.47
C ALA A 82 8.47 0.19 -16.92
N GLN A 83 9.53 0.37 -17.68
CA GLN A 83 9.62 -0.16 -19.05
C GLN A 83 9.86 -1.67 -19.04
N ARG A 84 10.71 -2.12 -18.15
CA ARG A 84 11.06 -3.53 -17.92
C ARG A 84 11.42 -3.75 -16.45
N PRO A 85 11.24 -4.95 -15.87
CA PRO A 85 10.58 -6.14 -16.44
C PRO A 85 9.05 -5.97 -16.54
N LYS A 86 8.40 -6.89 -17.28
CA LYS A 86 6.92 -6.94 -17.27
C LYS A 86 6.43 -7.34 -15.87
N MET A 87 5.72 -6.43 -15.22
CA MET A 87 5.24 -6.63 -13.85
C MET A 87 3.91 -7.39 -13.76
N LEU A 88 3.15 -7.44 -14.86
CA LEU A 88 1.81 -8.02 -14.88
C LEU A 88 1.70 -9.42 -14.26
N PRO A 89 2.62 -10.39 -14.53
CA PRO A 89 2.54 -11.71 -13.91
C PRO A 89 2.73 -11.71 -12.39
N HIS A 90 3.32 -10.67 -11.82
CA HIS A 90 3.64 -10.56 -10.39
C HIS A 90 2.60 -9.77 -9.59
N ILE A 91 1.73 -9.03 -10.26
CA ILE A 91 0.72 -8.17 -9.62
C ILE A 91 -0.20 -8.95 -8.68
N PRO A 92 -0.77 -10.11 -9.04
CA PRO A 92 -1.65 -10.83 -8.14
C PRO A 92 -0.99 -11.20 -6.81
N GLN A 93 0.27 -11.62 -6.86
CA GLN A 93 1.03 -11.96 -5.65
C GLN A 93 1.35 -10.73 -4.80
N MET A 94 1.66 -9.60 -5.43
CA MET A 94 1.90 -8.35 -4.71
C MET A 94 0.64 -7.84 -4.01
N ILE A 95 -0.51 -7.93 -4.65
CA ILE A 95 -1.80 -7.59 -4.04
C ILE A 95 -2.06 -8.47 -2.82
N GLU A 96 -1.87 -9.77 -2.95
CA GLU A 96 -2.05 -10.72 -1.84
C GLU A 96 -1.13 -10.42 -0.67
N ASN A 97 0.14 -10.13 -0.94
CA ASN A 97 1.11 -9.80 0.10
C ASN A 97 0.75 -8.52 0.85
N VAL A 98 0.41 -7.46 0.14
CA VAL A 98 0.00 -6.18 0.74
C VAL A 98 -1.28 -6.33 1.55
N ALA A 99 -2.30 -6.96 0.98
CA ALA A 99 -3.57 -7.20 1.65
C ALA A 99 -3.40 -8.03 2.93
N SER A 100 -2.59 -9.09 2.86
CA SER A 100 -2.32 -9.95 4.01
C SER A 100 -1.64 -9.20 5.16
N VAL A 101 -0.62 -8.41 4.86
CA VAL A 101 0.14 -7.65 5.88
C VAL A 101 -0.71 -6.58 6.54
N LEU A 102 -1.55 -5.91 5.75
CA LEU A 102 -2.44 -4.84 6.24
C LEU A 102 -3.80 -5.36 6.74
N LYS A 103 -4.02 -6.67 6.70
CA LYS A 103 -5.29 -7.31 7.09
C LYS A 103 -6.49 -6.78 6.31
N LEU A 104 -6.29 -6.59 5.00
CA LEU A 104 -7.31 -6.13 4.06
C LEU A 104 -7.80 -7.29 3.19
N GLU A 105 -8.98 -7.12 2.62
CA GLU A 105 -9.45 -7.97 1.52
C GLU A 105 -8.71 -7.62 0.22
N LYS A 106 -8.56 -8.59 -0.68
CA LYS A 106 -7.86 -8.37 -1.96
C LYS A 106 -8.53 -7.29 -2.82
N ASN A 107 -9.85 -7.14 -2.72
CA ASN A 107 -10.60 -6.11 -3.45
C ASN A 107 -10.40 -4.68 -2.90
N GLN A 108 -9.69 -4.52 -1.80
CA GLN A 108 -9.32 -3.22 -1.25
C GLN A 108 -7.94 -2.75 -1.73
N VAL A 109 -7.19 -3.60 -2.43
CA VAL A 109 -5.85 -3.30 -2.93
C VAL A 109 -5.81 -3.48 -4.43
N ASN A 110 -5.53 -2.41 -5.15
CA ASN A 110 -5.29 -2.44 -6.58
C ASN A 110 -3.84 -2.07 -6.88
N ILE A 111 -3.20 -2.84 -7.71
CA ILE A 111 -1.84 -2.57 -8.22
C ILE A 111 -1.89 -2.71 -9.74
N LYS A 112 -1.40 -1.69 -10.43
CA LYS A 112 -1.30 -1.67 -11.88
C LYS A 112 0.10 -1.26 -12.31
N ALA A 113 0.48 -1.63 -13.51
CA ALA A 113 1.76 -1.28 -14.11
C ALA A 113 1.52 -0.55 -15.43
N THR A 114 2.33 0.44 -15.69
CA THR A 114 2.34 1.21 -16.94
C THR A 114 3.76 1.47 -17.39
N THR A 115 3.91 1.94 -18.64
CA THR A 115 5.17 2.39 -19.19
C THR A 115 5.09 3.88 -19.49
N GLU A 116 6.24 4.51 -19.63
CA GLU A 116 6.39 5.89 -20.17
C GLU A 116 6.58 5.90 -21.69
N GLU A 117 6.28 4.80 -22.37
CA GLU A 117 6.40 4.64 -23.82
C GLU A 117 7.78 5.01 -24.40
N GLY A 118 8.83 4.68 -23.66
CA GLY A 118 10.21 4.96 -24.05
C GLY A 118 10.72 6.35 -23.66
N LEU A 119 9.91 7.16 -22.96
CA LEU A 119 10.27 8.51 -22.55
C LEU A 119 10.84 8.55 -21.12
N GLY A 120 11.82 9.42 -20.89
CA GLY A 120 12.44 9.61 -19.59
C GLY A 120 13.27 8.41 -19.11
N PHE A 121 13.73 8.46 -17.86
CA PHE A 121 14.59 7.41 -17.28
C PHE A 121 13.83 6.09 -17.04
N THR A 122 12.55 6.12 -16.77
CA THR A 122 11.70 4.94 -16.65
C THR A 122 11.43 4.30 -18.01
N GLY A 123 11.23 5.10 -19.04
CA GLY A 123 10.99 4.64 -20.39
C GLY A 123 12.24 4.07 -21.07
N SER A 124 13.43 4.56 -20.74
CA SER A 124 14.72 4.00 -21.20
C SER A 124 15.12 2.71 -20.48
N GLY A 125 14.40 2.33 -19.43
CA GLY A 125 14.72 1.19 -18.58
C GLY A 125 15.82 1.45 -17.55
N GLU A 126 16.20 2.71 -17.34
CA GLU A 126 17.21 3.12 -16.36
C GLU A 126 16.69 3.14 -14.93
N GLY A 127 15.38 3.17 -14.74
CA GLY A 127 14.78 3.21 -13.41
C GLY A 127 13.32 2.81 -13.38
N ILE A 128 12.80 2.72 -12.15
CA ILE A 128 11.43 2.39 -11.82
C ILE A 128 10.91 3.46 -10.89
N SER A 129 9.69 3.90 -11.09
CA SER A 129 8.98 4.73 -10.14
C SER A 129 7.64 4.11 -9.76
N SER A 130 7.13 4.49 -8.59
CA SER A 130 5.82 4.06 -8.14
C SER A 130 5.07 5.23 -7.51
N GLN A 131 3.77 5.21 -7.65
CA GLN A 131 2.85 6.15 -7.05
C GLN A 131 1.73 5.38 -6.38
N ALA A 132 1.23 5.90 -5.28
CA ALA A 132 0.09 5.30 -4.60
C ALA A 132 -0.85 6.38 -4.08
N ILE A 133 -2.12 6.04 -4.03
CA ILE A 133 -3.17 6.80 -3.38
C ILE A 133 -4.00 5.85 -2.52
N CYS A 134 -4.48 6.32 -1.40
CA CYS A 134 -5.32 5.52 -0.52
C CYS A 134 -6.45 6.35 0.06
N SER A 135 -7.49 5.67 0.53
CA SER A 135 -8.56 6.25 1.32
C SER A 135 -8.53 5.68 2.71
N LEU A 136 -8.58 6.54 3.71
CA LEU A 136 -8.71 6.21 5.12
C LEU A 136 -10.05 6.70 5.64
N MET A 137 -10.54 6.05 6.69
CA MET A 137 -11.72 6.48 7.42
C MET A 137 -11.41 6.44 8.92
N PRO A 138 -11.77 7.47 9.70
CA PRO A 138 -11.73 7.37 11.15
C PRO A 138 -12.67 6.25 11.64
N ILE A 139 -12.22 5.42 12.57
CA ILE A 139 -13.00 4.28 13.07
C ILE A 139 -14.32 4.73 13.68
N ALA A 140 -14.36 5.89 14.36
CA ALA A 140 -15.59 6.46 14.91
C ALA A 140 -16.64 6.77 13.83
N ALA A 141 -16.22 7.32 12.70
CA ALA A 141 -17.11 7.60 11.56
C ALA A 141 -17.66 6.32 10.94
N TYR A 142 -16.85 5.27 10.88
CA TYR A 142 -17.27 3.95 10.39
C TYR A 142 -18.37 3.33 11.26
N ILE A 143 -18.24 3.44 12.59
CA ILE A 143 -19.24 2.94 13.55
C ILE A 143 -20.55 3.72 13.45
N ASP A 144 -20.50 5.04 13.25
CA ASP A 144 -21.68 5.89 13.13
C ASP A 144 -22.48 5.62 11.85
N ASP A 145 -21.82 5.29 10.74
CA ASP A 145 -22.50 4.96 9.49
C ASP A 145 -23.28 3.63 9.60
N ASP A 146 -22.73 2.66 10.30
CA ASP A 146 -23.40 1.37 10.57
C ASP A 146 -24.62 1.53 11.50
N ARG A 147 -24.62 2.53 12.39
CA ARG A 147 -25.76 2.84 13.25
C ARG A 147 -26.88 3.60 12.54
N THR A 148 -26.56 4.39 11.54
CA THR A 148 -27.57 5.13 10.75
C THR A 148 -28.29 4.24 9.76
N ALA A 149 -27.68 3.14 9.32
CA ALA A 149 -28.31 2.15 8.47
C ALA A 149 -29.41 1.34 9.19
N GLY A 150 -29.47 1.41 10.51
CA GLY A 150 -30.44 0.67 11.36
C GLY A 150 -31.66 1.48 11.82
N CYS A 151 -31.79 2.74 11.47
CA CYS A 151 -32.92 3.56 11.92
C CYS A 151 -34.12 3.53 10.95
N GLY A 152 -34.61 2.35 10.66
CA GLY A 152 -35.93 2.11 10.05
C GLY A 152 -37.02 2.12 11.13
N GLY A 153 -37.21 3.24 11.79
CA GLY A 153 -38.25 3.36 12.81
C GLY A 153 -38.80 4.77 12.91
N CYS A 154 -39.39 5.27 11.84
CA CYS A 154 -40.26 6.44 11.95
C CYS A 154 -41.53 6.04 12.68
N MET A 155 -41.51 6.05 14.01
CA MET A 155 -42.76 6.19 14.79
C MET A 155 -43.18 7.64 14.75
N GLY A 156 -44.07 7.99 13.84
CA GLY A 156 -44.64 9.35 13.80
C GLY A 156 -45.38 9.72 12.54
N CYS A 157 -46.09 8.80 11.91
CA CYS A 157 -47.13 9.13 10.95
C CYS A 157 -48.44 8.48 11.40
N GLN A 158 -48.98 8.99 12.48
CA GLN A 158 -50.41 8.89 12.73
C GLN A 158 -50.96 10.31 12.60
N ARG A 159 -51.48 10.58 11.42
CA ARG A 159 -52.77 11.31 11.16
C ARG A 159 -53.00 11.40 9.68
#